data_1197712cd15eaabbd4c680bf2f326a54
#
_entry.id   1197712cd15eaabbd4c680bf2f326a54
#
_cell.length_a   1.000
_cell.length_b   1.000
_cell.length_c   1.000
_cell.angle_alpha   90.00
_cell.angle_beta   90.00
_cell.angle_gamma   90.00
#
_symmetry.space_group_name_H-M   'P 1'
#
loop_
_entity.id
_entity.type
_entity.pdbx_description
1 polymer ?
#
loop_
_entity_poly.entity_id
_entity_poly.type
_entity_poly.pdbx_seq_one_letter_code
_entity_poly.pdbx_strand_id
1 'polypeptide(L)'
;LMRDKVMANDICKDLIINSQTEYEKPGIINMFNNNWKGKADIVNHEEKLVIDLKTTADIDKFQWSASKFNYDSQAYIYSKLFGYEFLFIVIDKNTHQIGMFDCSPQFYERGEEKVRKASEAYDLFYKTKDFDPKQYFISKTL
;
A
#
# COMPACT_ATOMS: atom_id res chain seq x y z
N LEU A 1 -1.62 0.71 23.36
CA LEU A 1 -1.57 2.17 23.46
C LEU A 1 -1.94 2.87 22.17
N MET A 2 -1.23 2.59 21.07
CA MET A 2 -1.56 3.17 19.75
C MET A 2 -2.92 2.76 19.24
N ARG A 3 -3.29 1.48 19.41
CA ARG A 3 -4.62 0.97 19.10
C ARG A 3 -5.70 1.77 19.82
N ASP A 4 -5.52 2.03 21.10
CA ASP A 4 -6.51 2.73 21.92
C ASP A 4 -6.67 4.18 21.45
N LYS A 5 -5.60 4.83 21.00
CA LYS A 5 -5.65 6.19 20.44
C LYS A 5 -6.43 6.23 19.12
N VAL A 6 -6.22 5.28 18.23
CA VAL A 6 -6.99 5.16 16.98
C VAL A 6 -8.47 4.92 17.28
N MET A 7 -8.77 4.01 18.20
CA MET A 7 -10.15 3.67 18.57
C MET A 7 -10.85 4.77 19.37
N ALA A 8 -10.11 5.68 20.01
CA ALA A 8 -10.65 6.87 20.66
C ALA A 8 -10.99 8.00 19.69
N ASN A 9 -10.46 7.96 18.46
CA ASN A 9 -10.80 8.93 17.41
C ASN A 9 -12.08 8.48 16.71
N ASP A 10 -13.17 9.24 16.86
CA ASP A 10 -14.48 8.86 16.33
C ASP A 10 -14.48 8.69 14.81
N ILE A 11 -13.76 9.55 14.07
CA ILE A 11 -13.65 9.46 12.61
C ILE A 11 -12.96 8.16 12.20
N CYS A 12 -11.83 7.84 12.81
CA CYS A 12 -11.10 6.59 12.54
C CYS A 12 -11.93 5.38 12.93
N LYS A 13 -12.58 5.42 14.09
CA LYS A 13 -13.41 4.32 14.59
C LYS A 13 -14.56 4.04 13.63
N ASP A 14 -15.27 5.05 13.15
CA ASP A 14 -16.40 4.90 12.23
C ASP A 14 -15.96 4.34 10.89
N LEU A 15 -14.76 4.70 10.40
CA LEU A 15 -14.20 4.14 9.18
C LEU A 15 -13.76 2.69 9.34
N ILE A 16 -13.27 2.32 10.51
CA ILE A 16 -12.72 0.99 10.79
C ILE A 16 -13.80 0.00 11.19
N ILE A 17 -14.76 0.43 12.01
CA ILE A 17 -15.79 -0.44 12.56
C ILE A 17 -17.17 0.00 12.10
N ASN A 18 -17.71 -0.73 11.13
CA ASN A 18 -19.12 -0.63 10.75
C ASN A 18 -19.56 -1.97 10.13
N SER A 19 -20.87 -2.10 9.85
CA SER A 19 -21.45 -3.34 9.32
C SER A 19 -21.02 -3.67 7.88
N GLN A 20 -20.44 -2.72 7.16
CA GLN A 20 -19.98 -2.86 5.77
C GLN A 20 -18.47 -3.00 5.65
N THR A 21 -17.78 -3.30 6.75
CA THR A 21 -16.32 -3.39 6.79
C THR A 21 -15.87 -4.86 6.86
N GLU A 22 -14.93 -5.23 6.00
CA GLU A 22 -14.23 -6.51 6.05
C GLU A 22 -12.78 -6.29 6.46
N TYR A 23 -12.21 -7.26 7.18
CA TYR A 23 -10.83 -7.22 7.66
C TYR A 23 -10.00 -8.33 7.03
N GLU A 24 -8.71 -8.09 6.86
CA GLU A 24 -7.78 -9.07 6.32
C GLU A 24 -8.29 -9.68 5.01
N LYS A 25 -8.81 -8.82 4.12
CA LYS A 25 -9.46 -9.25 2.88
C LYS A 25 -8.44 -9.58 1.80
N PRO A 26 -8.35 -10.83 1.34
CA PRO A 26 -7.48 -11.18 0.21
C PRO A 26 -8.10 -10.79 -1.12
N GLY A 27 -7.24 -10.55 -2.10
CA GLY A 27 -7.64 -10.31 -3.47
C GLY A 27 -6.55 -10.71 -4.45
N ILE A 28 -6.95 -11.02 -5.68
CA ILE A 28 -6.05 -11.34 -6.80
C ILE A 28 -6.52 -10.56 -8.01
N ILE A 29 -5.58 -9.95 -8.73
CA ILE A 29 -5.85 -9.25 -9.99
C ILE A 29 -4.72 -9.49 -10.98
N ASN A 30 -5.07 -9.59 -12.27
CA ASN A 30 -4.09 -9.61 -13.35
C ASN A 30 -3.81 -8.19 -13.79
N MET A 31 -2.53 -7.79 -13.72
CA MET A 31 -2.04 -6.51 -14.21
C MET A 31 -0.69 -6.73 -14.89
N PHE A 32 -0.49 -6.10 -16.05
CA PHE A 32 0.76 -6.20 -16.82
C PHE A 32 1.13 -7.68 -17.10
N ASN A 33 0.13 -8.50 -17.43
CA ASN A 33 0.26 -9.95 -17.71
C ASN A 33 0.78 -10.80 -16.55
N ASN A 34 0.67 -10.30 -15.33
CA ASN A 34 1.02 -11.02 -14.11
C ASN A 34 -0.11 -10.99 -13.10
N ASN A 35 -0.21 -12.05 -12.31
CA ASN A 35 -1.18 -12.11 -11.21
C ASN A 35 -0.56 -11.46 -9.96
N TRP A 36 -1.26 -10.46 -9.48
CA TRP A 36 -0.91 -9.77 -8.25
C TRP A 36 -1.89 -10.14 -7.16
N LYS A 37 -1.39 -10.44 -5.99
CA LYS A 37 -2.23 -10.74 -4.82
C LYS A 37 -1.81 -9.88 -3.64
N GLY A 38 -2.81 -9.57 -2.84
CA GLY A 38 -2.62 -8.83 -1.61
C GLY A 38 -3.72 -9.14 -0.62
N LYS A 39 -3.51 -8.70 0.59
CA LYS A 39 -4.49 -8.82 1.66
C LYS A 39 -4.63 -7.46 2.32
N ALA A 40 -5.79 -6.82 2.13
CA ALA A 40 -6.06 -5.51 2.68
C ALA A 40 -6.36 -5.61 4.18
N ASP A 41 -5.80 -4.71 4.98
CA ASP A 41 -6.09 -4.66 6.40
C ASP A 41 -7.58 -4.42 6.65
N ILE A 42 -8.15 -3.43 5.95
CA ILE A 42 -9.54 -3.01 6.11
C ILE A 42 -10.10 -2.64 4.75
N VAL A 43 -11.28 -3.16 4.43
CA VAL A 43 -12.07 -2.75 3.26
C VAL A 43 -13.41 -2.23 3.75
N ASN A 44 -13.65 -0.94 3.58
CA ASN A 44 -14.90 -0.29 3.95
C ASN A 44 -15.76 -0.13 2.70
N HIS A 45 -16.80 -0.96 2.59
CA HIS A 45 -17.67 -0.98 1.40
C HIS A 45 -18.66 0.19 1.37
N GLU A 46 -19.01 0.75 2.52
CA GLU A 46 -19.90 1.91 2.59
C GLU A 46 -19.23 3.15 2.00
N GLU A 47 -18.01 3.43 2.43
CA GLU A 47 -17.24 4.59 1.99
C GLU A 47 -16.42 4.31 0.73
N LYS A 48 -16.38 3.06 0.26
CA LYS A 48 -15.57 2.61 -0.87
C LYS A 48 -14.09 2.95 -0.69
N LEU A 49 -13.56 2.54 0.45
CA LEU A 49 -12.17 2.78 0.84
C LEU A 49 -11.46 1.46 1.17
N VAL A 50 -10.23 1.36 0.71
CA VAL A 50 -9.26 0.40 1.27
C VAL A 50 -8.40 1.18 2.26
N ILE A 51 -8.36 0.72 3.50
CA ILE A 51 -7.67 1.42 4.59
C ILE A 51 -6.50 0.58 5.07
N ASP A 52 -5.35 1.22 5.18
CA ASP A 52 -4.13 0.62 5.70
C ASP A 52 -3.64 1.39 6.92
N LEU A 53 -3.32 0.65 7.97
CA LEU A 53 -2.83 1.21 9.22
C LEU A 53 -1.30 1.23 9.21
N LYS A 54 -0.72 2.40 9.39
CA LYS A 54 0.73 2.59 9.43
C LYS A 54 1.15 3.24 10.74
N THR A 55 2.35 2.95 11.16
CA THR A 55 3.03 3.70 12.21
C THR A 55 4.21 4.46 11.62
N THR A 56 4.51 5.60 12.18
CA THR A 56 5.64 6.42 11.78
C THR A 56 6.39 6.97 13.00
N ALA A 57 7.67 7.24 12.84
CA ALA A 57 8.45 7.91 13.86
C ALA A 57 8.23 9.44 13.86
N ASP A 58 7.77 9.99 12.73
CA ASP A 58 7.52 11.41 12.56
C ASP A 58 6.43 11.61 11.52
N ILE A 59 5.24 11.97 11.97
CA ILE A 59 4.07 12.10 11.09
C ILE A 59 4.23 13.24 10.07
N ASP A 60 4.98 14.27 10.41
CA ASP A 60 5.22 15.40 9.51
C ASP A 60 6.09 14.99 8.30
N LYS A 61 6.84 13.91 8.44
CA LYS A 61 7.68 13.36 7.37
C LYS A 61 7.05 12.18 6.63
N PHE A 62 5.84 11.80 6.98
CA PHE A 62 5.19 10.63 6.40
C PHE A 62 5.06 10.74 4.88
N GLN A 63 4.76 11.90 4.34
CA GLN A 63 4.59 12.09 2.89
C GLN A 63 5.86 11.72 2.09
N TRP A 64 7.05 11.96 2.65
CA TRP A 64 8.31 11.56 2.01
C TRP A 64 8.62 10.08 2.22
N SER A 65 8.34 9.59 3.41
CA SER A 65 8.49 8.16 3.75
C SER A 65 7.60 7.28 2.91
N ALA A 66 6.39 7.71 2.60
CA ALA A 66 5.42 6.96 1.82
C ALA A 66 5.97 6.55 0.44
N SER A 67 6.64 7.45 -0.25
CA SER A 67 7.26 7.16 -1.53
C SER A 67 8.51 6.27 -1.39
N LYS A 68 9.33 6.55 -0.37
CA LYS A 68 10.55 5.79 -0.09
C LYS A 68 10.27 4.33 0.23
N PHE A 69 9.21 4.04 0.97
CA PHE A 69 8.83 2.68 1.36
C PHE A 69 7.85 2.01 0.39
N ASN A 70 7.68 2.58 -0.81
CA ASN A 70 6.82 2.03 -1.87
C ASN A 70 5.34 1.92 -1.46
N TYR A 71 4.85 2.82 -0.62
CA TYR A 71 3.43 2.88 -0.27
C TYR A 71 2.56 3.31 -1.46
N ASP A 72 3.14 4.04 -2.42
CA ASP A 72 2.51 4.36 -3.70
C ASP A 72 2.19 3.10 -4.52
N SER A 73 3.12 2.15 -4.58
CA SER A 73 2.88 0.84 -5.21
C SER A 73 1.77 0.07 -4.50
N GLN A 74 1.80 0.08 -3.16
CA GLN A 74 0.76 -0.55 -2.34
C GLN A 74 -0.61 0.06 -2.63
N ALA A 75 -0.71 1.39 -2.61
CA ALA A 75 -1.96 2.09 -2.89
C ALA A 75 -2.50 1.75 -4.28
N TYR A 76 -1.65 1.75 -5.29
CA TYR A 76 -2.03 1.39 -6.65
C TYR A 76 -2.57 -0.03 -6.74
N ILE A 77 -1.82 -1.01 -6.24
CA ILE A 77 -2.22 -2.43 -6.31
C ILE A 77 -3.56 -2.63 -5.60
N TYR A 78 -3.70 -2.14 -4.38
CA TYR A 78 -4.89 -2.38 -3.59
C TYR A 78 -6.12 -1.63 -4.11
N SER A 79 -5.93 -0.42 -4.67
CA SER A 79 -7.03 0.28 -5.33
C SER A 79 -7.55 -0.48 -6.55
N LYS A 80 -6.66 -1.16 -7.28
CA LYS A 80 -7.04 -2.01 -8.42
C LYS A 80 -7.69 -3.31 -7.98
N LEU A 81 -7.19 -3.93 -6.89
CA LEU A 81 -7.76 -5.17 -6.36
C LEU A 81 -9.23 -5.03 -5.98
N PHE A 82 -9.60 -3.91 -5.37
CA PHE A 82 -10.92 -3.71 -4.80
C PHE A 82 -11.78 -2.69 -5.54
N GLY A 83 -11.20 -1.92 -6.46
CA GLY A 83 -11.91 -0.86 -7.19
C GLY A 83 -12.30 0.33 -6.33
N TYR A 84 -11.59 0.56 -5.23
CA TYR A 84 -11.84 1.62 -4.26
C TYR A 84 -10.65 2.55 -4.12
N GLU A 85 -10.87 3.73 -3.57
CA GLU A 85 -9.79 4.63 -3.18
C GLU A 85 -9.00 4.05 -1.99
N PHE A 86 -7.74 4.45 -1.87
CA PHE A 86 -6.85 4.00 -0.81
C PHE A 86 -6.61 5.11 0.22
N LEU A 87 -6.69 4.77 1.50
CA LEU A 87 -6.50 5.68 2.62
C LEU A 87 -5.49 5.11 3.61
N PHE A 88 -4.48 5.90 3.96
CA PHE A 88 -3.59 5.59 5.08
C PHE A 88 -4.11 6.24 6.36
N ILE A 89 -4.28 5.45 7.41
CA ILE A 89 -4.41 5.95 8.77
C ILE A 89 -3.07 5.73 9.46
N VAL A 90 -2.44 6.82 9.85
CA VAL A 90 -1.06 6.83 10.34
C VAL A 90 -1.04 7.31 11.78
N ILE A 91 -0.35 6.59 12.65
CA ILE A 91 -0.13 7.01 14.01
C ILE A 91 1.36 7.25 14.26
N ASP A 92 1.68 8.40 14.84
CA ASP A 92 3.03 8.73 15.29
C ASP A 92 3.34 7.96 16.58
N LYS A 93 4.43 7.20 16.57
CA LYS A 93 4.84 6.37 17.70
C LYS A 93 5.28 7.19 18.92
N ASN A 94 5.72 8.41 18.71
CA ASN A 94 6.26 9.27 19.76
C ASN A 94 5.21 10.20 20.35
N THR A 95 4.40 10.84 19.49
CA THR A 95 3.41 11.84 19.91
C THR A 95 2.00 11.28 20.05
N HIS A 96 1.75 10.08 19.48
CA HIS A 96 0.42 9.46 19.32
C HIS A 96 -0.55 10.30 18.48
N GLN A 97 -0.04 11.25 17.71
CA GLN A 97 -0.83 12.01 16.74
C GLN A 97 -1.30 11.07 15.64
N ILE A 98 -2.55 11.24 15.22
CA ILE A 98 -3.14 10.46 14.13
C ILE A 98 -3.31 11.35 12.91
N GLY A 99 -2.91 10.84 11.75
CA GLY A 99 -3.14 11.46 10.46
C GLY A 99 -3.90 10.54 9.52
N MET A 100 -4.70 11.14 8.66
CA MET A 100 -5.36 10.46 7.55
C MET A 100 -4.78 11.02 6.26
N PHE A 101 -4.27 10.13 5.41
CA PHE A 101 -3.63 10.51 4.15
C PHE A 101 -4.32 9.79 3.00
N ASP A 102 -5.01 10.54 2.18
CA ASP A 102 -5.54 10.05 0.91
C ASP A 102 -4.45 10.10 -0.18
N CYS A 103 -4.75 9.55 -1.33
CA CYS A 103 -3.78 9.41 -2.41
C CYS A 103 -4.16 10.33 -3.58
N SER A 104 -3.21 11.16 -3.99
CA SER A 104 -3.38 12.00 -5.17
C SER A 104 -3.27 11.16 -6.46
N PRO A 105 -3.79 11.64 -7.61
CA PRO A 105 -3.58 10.99 -8.90
C PRO A 105 -2.10 10.71 -9.18
N GLN A 106 -1.22 11.66 -8.86
CA GLN A 106 0.22 11.52 -9.06
C GLN A 106 0.83 10.43 -8.19
N PHE A 107 0.32 10.24 -6.97
CA PHE A 107 0.74 9.16 -6.08
C PHE A 107 0.41 7.79 -6.69
N TYR A 108 -0.79 7.62 -7.22
CA TYR A 108 -1.18 6.40 -7.93
C TYR A 108 -0.38 6.18 -9.21
N GLU A 109 -0.11 7.23 -9.97
CA GLU A 109 0.70 7.14 -11.20
C GLU A 109 2.12 6.66 -10.90
N ARG A 110 2.74 7.17 -9.84
CA ARG A 110 4.07 6.68 -9.41
C ARG A 110 4.01 5.23 -8.99
N GLY A 111 2.95 4.84 -8.29
CA GLY A 111 2.72 3.45 -7.91
C GLY A 111 2.56 2.54 -9.11
N GLU A 112 1.76 2.95 -10.09
CA GLU A 112 1.58 2.24 -11.36
C GLU A 112 2.90 2.01 -12.09
N GLU A 113 3.70 3.05 -12.21
CA GLU A 113 5.02 2.98 -12.88
C GLU A 113 5.95 1.98 -12.19
N LYS A 114 5.98 2.00 -10.85
CA LYS A 114 6.79 1.04 -10.08
C LYS A 114 6.29 -0.40 -10.25
N VAL A 115 4.99 -0.62 -10.27
CA VAL A 115 4.39 -1.94 -10.47
C VAL A 115 4.66 -2.44 -11.89
N ARG A 116 4.54 -1.57 -12.90
CA ARG A 116 4.86 -1.89 -14.28
C ARG A 116 6.33 -2.32 -14.42
N LYS A 117 7.24 -1.55 -13.86
CA LYS A 117 8.68 -1.89 -13.86
C LYS A 117 8.97 -3.19 -13.15
N ALA A 118 8.32 -3.45 -12.03
CA ALA A 118 8.45 -4.71 -11.31
C ALA A 118 7.94 -5.89 -12.13
N SER A 119 6.83 -5.71 -12.86
CA SER A 119 6.32 -6.74 -13.79
C SER A 119 7.28 -7.01 -14.95
N GLU A 120 7.85 -5.96 -15.53
CA GLU A 120 8.86 -6.09 -16.59
C GLU A 120 10.09 -6.86 -16.09
N ALA A 121 10.58 -6.53 -14.91
CA ALA A 121 11.70 -7.25 -14.30
C ALA A 121 11.36 -8.71 -14.04
N TYR A 122 10.18 -8.99 -13.51
CA TYR A 122 9.71 -10.36 -13.29
C TYR A 122 9.66 -11.15 -14.59
N ASP A 123 9.09 -10.57 -15.66
CA ASP A 123 8.98 -11.21 -16.97
C ASP A 123 10.37 -11.50 -17.55
N LEU A 124 11.31 -10.56 -17.38
CA LEU A 124 12.67 -10.71 -17.86
C LEU A 124 13.40 -11.88 -17.16
N PHE A 125 13.27 -11.98 -15.82
CA PHE A 125 13.94 -13.02 -15.03
C PHE A 125 13.26 -14.39 -15.12
N TYR A 126 11.95 -14.46 -15.28
CA TYR A 126 11.20 -15.72 -15.14
C TYR A 126 10.50 -16.18 -16.41
N LYS A 127 10.26 -15.30 -17.39
CA LYS A 127 9.51 -15.63 -18.61
C LYS A 127 10.35 -15.59 -19.89
N THR A 128 11.55 -14.99 -19.86
CA THR A 128 12.42 -14.86 -21.02
C THR A 128 13.43 -15.99 -21.05
N LYS A 129 13.40 -16.82 -22.12
CA LYS A 129 14.22 -18.05 -22.21
C LYS A 129 15.72 -17.79 -22.35
N ASP A 130 16.12 -16.76 -23.07
CA ASP A 130 17.53 -16.47 -23.40
C ASP A 130 18.15 -15.38 -22.53
N PHE A 131 17.47 -15.05 -21.42
CA PHE A 131 17.95 -14.03 -20.51
C PHE A 131 19.07 -14.56 -19.61
N ASP A 132 20.21 -13.87 -19.58
CA ASP A 132 21.32 -14.15 -18.67
C ASP A 132 21.23 -13.27 -17.41
N PRO A 133 20.81 -13.83 -16.27
CA PRO A 133 20.69 -13.07 -15.02
C PRO A 133 22.02 -12.55 -14.48
N LYS A 134 23.16 -13.08 -14.94
CA LYS A 134 24.49 -12.65 -14.50
C LYS A 134 24.79 -11.19 -14.83
N GLN A 135 24.17 -10.63 -15.87
CA GLN A 135 24.28 -9.22 -16.24
C GLN A 135 23.77 -8.27 -15.18
N TYR A 136 22.92 -8.78 -14.28
CA TYR A 136 22.25 -8.00 -13.23
C TYR A 136 22.76 -8.35 -11.84
N PHE A 137 23.80 -9.19 -11.77
CA PHE A 137 24.35 -9.65 -10.51
C PHE A 137 25.40 -8.66 -9.99
N ILE A 138 25.23 -8.24 -8.76
CA ILE A 138 26.19 -7.40 -8.04
C ILE A 138 26.53 -8.10 -6.71
N SER A 139 27.82 -8.24 -6.44
CA SER A 139 28.32 -8.71 -5.15
C SER A 139 29.22 -7.65 -4.55
N LYS A 140 28.89 -7.16 -3.38
CA LYS A 140 29.66 -6.14 -2.67
C LYS A 140 29.69 -6.45 -1.17
N THR A 141 30.80 -6.10 -0.54
CA THR A 141 30.91 -6.05 0.92
C THR A 141 30.71 -4.61 1.39
N LEU A 142 29.78 -4.43 2.29
CA LEU A 142 29.52 -3.12 2.89
C LEU A 142 30.44 -2.88 4.09
#